data_30e4f5cd60a063bf975e6b8775f2c660
#
_entry.id   30e4f5cd60a063bf975e6b8775f2c660
#
_cell.length_a   1.000
_cell.length_b   1.000
_cell.length_c   1.000
_cell.angle_alpha   90.00
_cell.angle_beta   90.00
_cell.angle_gamma   90.00
#
_symmetry.space_group_name_H-M   'P 1'
#
loop_
_entity.id
_entity.type
_entity.pdbx_description
1 polymer ?
#
loop_
_entity_poly.entity_id
_entity_poly.type
_entity_poly.pdbx_seq_one_letter_code
_entity_poly.pdbx_strand_id
1 'polypeptide(L)'
;VVEKIAGSDSVLISPIVLGELLYGFRKGAKFEQNIRMLRRFLDHEAVDIAPVGEVTADRYSRIVVQLKKDGSPIPINDVWIAAQAMEHGAELLTSDRHFEQVAGLACTIY
;
A
#
# COMPACT_ATOMS: atom_id res chain seq x y z
N VAL A 1 0.07 6.75 0.58
CA VAL A 1 -0.11 5.51 1.32
C VAL A 1 1.24 4.85 1.52
N VAL A 2 1.62 4.62 2.75
CA VAL A 2 2.91 4.05 3.13
C VAL A 2 2.67 2.87 4.06
N GLU A 3 3.42 1.78 3.86
CA GLU A 3 3.39 0.62 4.75
C GLU A 3 4.64 0.65 5.61
N LYS A 4 4.46 0.49 6.92
CA LYS A 4 5.57 0.48 7.87
C LYS A 4 5.53 -0.80 8.69
N ILE A 5 6.68 -1.46 8.82
CA ILE A 5 6.78 -2.68 9.63
C ILE A 5 6.73 -2.29 11.11
N ALA A 6 5.81 -2.90 11.85
CA ALA A 6 5.64 -2.62 13.28
C ALA A 6 6.94 -2.89 14.06
N GLY A 7 7.35 -1.94 14.92
CA GLY A 7 8.55 -2.05 15.73
C GLY A 7 9.85 -1.91 14.96
N SER A 8 9.81 -1.43 13.72
CA SER A 8 10.96 -1.27 12.84
C SER A 8 10.97 0.13 12.24
N ASP A 9 12.18 0.63 11.91
CA ASP A 9 12.34 1.88 11.18
C ASP A 9 12.28 1.67 9.67
N SER A 10 12.01 0.44 9.22
CA SER A 10 11.90 0.11 7.81
C SER A 10 10.56 0.57 7.24
N VAL A 11 10.58 0.95 5.97
CA VAL A 11 9.41 1.37 5.23
C VAL A 11 9.25 0.44 4.02
N LEU A 12 8.05 -0.11 3.86
CA LEU A 12 7.68 -0.87 2.68
C LEU A 12 6.81 0.01 1.79
N ILE A 13 7.04 -0.05 0.49
CA ILE A 13 6.18 0.59 -0.47
C ILE A 13 5.64 -0.44 -1.45
N SER A 14 4.34 -0.39 -1.70
CA SER A 14 3.67 -1.30 -2.63
C SER A 14 3.97 -0.92 -4.08
N PRO A 15 4.23 -1.89 -4.98
CA PRO A 15 4.28 -1.60 -6.42
C PRO A 15 3.00 -0.97 -6.95
N ILE A 16 1.85 -1.27 -6.32
CA ILE A 16 0.57 -0.69 -6.71
C ILE A 16 0.57 0.81 -6.40
N VAL A 17 1.06 1.20 -5.22
CA VAL A 17 1.22 2.61 -4.85
C VAL A 17 2.21 3.30 -5.79
N LEU A 18 3.33 2.63 -6.11
CA LEU A 18 4.30 3.17 -7.06
C LEU A 18 3.65 3.43 -8.41
N GLY A 19 2.85 2.48 -8.90
CA GLY A 19 2.14 2.65 -10.17
C GLY A 19 1.21 3.85 -10.16
N GLU A 20 0.48 4.04 -9.07
CA GLU A 20 -0.41 5.20 -8.91
C GLU A 20 0.37 6.51 -8.87
N LEU A 21 1.49 6.54 -8.14
CA LEU A 21 2.36 7.72 -8.08
C LEU A 21 2.93 8.07 -9.45
N LEU A 22 3.48 7.08 -10.14
CA LEU A 22 4.08 7.29 -11.46
C LEU A 22 3.05 7.77 -12.47
N TYR A 23 1.85 7.20 -12.43
CA TYR A 23 0.76 7.65 -13.28
C TYR A 23 0.41 9.13 -12.98
N GLY A 24 0.32 9.49 -11.70
CA GLY A 24 0.06 10.86 -11.30
C GLY A 24 1.15 11.82 -11.79
N PHE A 25 2.41 11.42 -11.70
CA PHE A 25 3.53 12.23 -12.19
C PHE A 25 3.45 12.45 -13.70
N ARG A 26 3.08 11.40 -14.46
CA ARG A 26 2.98 11.50 -15.92
C ARG A 26 1.85 12.41 -16.36
N LYS A 27 0.78 12.51 -15.57
CA LYS A 27 -0.32 13.43 -15.86
C LYS A 27 0.03 14.88 -15.58
N GLY A 28 1.01 15.13 -14.72
CA GLY A 28 1.39 16.47 -14.30
C GLY A 28 2.50 17.07 -15.15
N ALA A 29 2.88 18.30 -14.84
CA ALA A 29 3.88 19.07 -15.59
C ALA A 29 5.30 18.89 -15.05
N LYS A 30 5.48 18.23 -13.90
CA LYS A 30 6.77 18.17 -13.19
C LYS A 30 7.30 16.76 -13.10
N PHE A 31 7.10 15.96 -14.15
CA PHE A 31 7.49 14.55 -14.12
C PHE A 31 8.97 14.37 -13.75
N GLU A 32 9.86 15.07 -14.41
CA GLU A 32 11.31 14.90 -14.19
C GLU A 32 11.71 15.23 -12.75
N GLN A 33 11.15 16.28 -12.19
CA GLN A 33 11.43 16.68 -10.81
C GLN A 33 10.89 15.63 -9.83
N ASN A 34 9.67 15.17 -10.06
CA ASN A 34 9.00 14.22 -9.17
C ASN A 34 9.67 12.83 -9.23
N ILE A 35 10.09 12.39 -10.42
CA ILE A 35 10.75 11.09 -10.53
C ILE A 35 12.12 11.09 -9.84
N ARG A 36 12.84 12.21 -9.86
CA ARG A 36 14.11 12.31 -9.15
C ARG A 36 13.91 12.23 -7.63
N MET A 37 12.87 12.89 -7.11
CA MET A 37 12.54 12.82 -5.68
C MET A 37 12.16 11.40 -5.27
N LEU A 38 11.33 10.74 -6.09
CA LEU A 38 10.93 9.35 -5.82
C LEU A 38 12.14 8.42 -5.85
N ARG A 39 13.04 8.60 -6.83
CA ARG A 39 14.24 7.77 -6.93
C ARG A 39 15.11 7.89 -5.69
N ARG A 40 15.29 9.09 -5.15
CA ARG A 40 16.03 9.30 -3.91
C ARG A 40 15.39 8.58 -2.73
N PHE A 41 14.06 8.63 -2.65
CA PHE A 41 13.32 7.92 -1.60
C PHE A 41 13.52 6.41 -1.70
N LEU A 42 13.37 5.86 -2.90
CA LEU A 42 13.49 4.42 -3.12
C LEU A 42 14.93 3.91 -2.92
N ASP A 43 15.92 4.75 -3.11
CA ASP A 43 17.33 4.38 -2.93
C ASP A 43 17.76 4.41 -1.46
N HIS A 44 16.93 4.91 -0.56
CA HIS A 44 17.23 4.91 0.87
C HIS A 44 17.26 3.47 1.40
N GLU A 45 18.26 3.15 2.22
CA GLU A 45 18.45 1.77 2.71
C GLU A 45 17.28 1.25 3.57
N ALA A 46 16.52 2.13 4.20
CA ALA A 46 15.38 1.76 5.03
C ALA A 46 14.10 1.56 4.22
N VAL A 47 14.13 1.75 2.90
CA VAL A 47 12.97 1.66 2.02
C VAL A 47 13.11 0.45 1.11
N ASP A 48 12.10 -0.42 1.13
CA ASP A 48 12.02 -1.60 0.27
C ASP A 48 10.70 -1.62 -0.48
N ILE A 49 10.73 -2.17 -1.68
CA ILE A 49 9.51 -2.40 -2.46
C ILE A 49 8.99 -3.78 -2.09
N ALA A 50 7.75 -3.84 -1.59
CA ALA A 50 7.12 -5.10 -1.19
C ALA A 50 6.64 -5.86 -2.43
N PRO A 51 7.10 -7.09 -2.69
CA PRO A 51 6.64 -7.84 -3.84
C PRO A 51 5.19 -8.29 -3.69
N VAL A 52 4.53 -8.53 -4.82
CA VAL A 52 3.19 -9.12 -4.88
C VAL A 52 3.36 -10.57 -5.32
N GLY A 53 3.00 -11.51 -4.48
CA GLY A 53 3.19 -12.92 -4.76
C GLY A 53 1.98 -13.77 -4.39
N GLU A 54 2.22 -15.05 -4.24
CA GLU A 54 1.17 -16.04 -3.96
C GLU A 54 0.52 -15.79 -2.59
N VAL A 55 1.31 -15.47 -1.57
CA VAL A 55 0.79 -15.18 -0.23
C VAL A 55 -0.08 -13.93 -0.26
N THR A 56 0.35 -12.92 -1.02
CA THR A 56 -0.45 -11.71 -1.21
C THR A 56 -1.80 -12.03 -1.85
N ALA A 57 -1.79 -12.89 -2.87
CA ALA A 57 -3.00 -13.28 -3.58
C ALA A 57 -3.99 -14.02 -2.67
N ASP A 58 -3.50 -14.90 -1.82
CA ASP A 58 -4.35 -15.59 -0.85
C ASP A 58 -4.98 -14.60 0.13
N ARG A 59 -4.19 -13.69 0.65
CA ARG A 59 -4.67 -12.67 1.57
C ARG A 59 -5.70 -11.75 0.90
N TYR A 60 -5.43 -11.35 -0.34
CA TYR A 60 -6.36 -10.57 -1.15
C TYR A 60 -7.73 -11.25 -1.22
N SER A 61 -7.74 -12.55 -1.53
CA SER A 61 -8.99 -13.29 -1.67
C SER A 61 -9.81 -13.30 -0.39
N ARG A 62 -9.15 -13.44 0.75
CA ARG A 62 -9.81 -13.44 2.07
C ARG A 62 -10.42 -12.07 2.40
N ILE A 63 -9.69 -11.00 2.06
CA ILE A 63 -10.18 -9.63 2.28
C ILE A 63 -11.43 -9.38 1.43
N VAL A 64 -11.40 -9.76 0.16
CA VAL A 64 -12.57 -9.59 -0.73
C VAL A 64 -13.79 -10.29 -0.18
N VAL A 65 -13.63 -11.54 0.29
CA VAL A 65 -14.75 -12.29 0.88
C VAL A 65 -15.32 -11.56 2.11
N GLN A 66 -14.44 -11.09 2.99
CA GLN A 66 -14.86 -10.38 4.21
C GLN A 66 -15.62 -9.09 3.85
N LEU A 67 -15.09 -8.30 2.92
CA LEU A 67 -15.71 -7.03 2.54
C LEU A 67 -17.08 -7.22 1.88
N LYS A 68 -17.22 -8.26 1.06
CA LYS A 68 -18.52 -8.58 0.44
C LYS A 68 -19.54 -9.00 1.48
N LYS A 69 -19.14 -9.81 2.46
CA LYS A 69 -20.03 -10.21 3.55
C LYS A 69 -20.50 -9.01 4.35
N ASP A 70 -19.63 -8.05 4.58
CA ASP A 70 -19.92 -6.87 5.38
C ASP A 70 -20.65 -5.78 4.60
N GLY A 71 -20.80 -5.95 3.29
CA GLY A 71 -21.42 -4.95 2.44
C GLY A 71 -20.61 -3.66 2.34
N SER A 72 -19.29 -3.75 2.50
CA SER A 72 -18.38 -2.59 2.57
C SER A 72 -17.29 -2.69 1.53
N PRO A 73 -17.61 -2.68 0.21
CA PRO A 73 -16.57 -2.80 -0.82
C PRO A 73 -15.65 -1.58 -0.81
N ILE A 74 -14.38 -1.82 -1.15
CA ILE A 74 -13.39 -0.78 -1.35
C ILE A 74 -12.75 -0.97 -2.72
N PRO A 75 -12.03 0.04 -3.26
CA PRO A 75 -11.36 -0.10 -4.55
C PRO A 75 -10.41 -1.30 -4.56
N ILE A 76 -10.32 -1.97 -5.71
CA ILE A 76 -9.50 -3.18 -5.88
C ILE A 76 -8.04 -2.93 -5.52
N ASN A 77 -7.47 -1.81 -5.95
CA ASN A 77 -6.08 -1.49 -5.64
C ASN A 77 -5.85 -1.41 -4.13
N ASP A 78 -6.81 -0.87 -3.40
CA ASP A 78 -6.70 -0.75 -1.95
C ASP A 78 -6.75 -2.13 -1.27
N VAL A 79 -7.47 -3.09 -1.85
CA VAL A 79 -7.47 -4.46 -1.34
C VAL A 79 -6.07 -5.07 -1.48
N TRP A 80 -5.40 -4.87 -2.62
CA TRP A 80 -4.04 -5.36 -2.80
C TRP A 80 -3.05 -4.71 -1.82
N ILE A 81 -3.18 -3.41 -1.59
CA ILE A 81 -2.34 -2.67 -0.65
C ILE A 81 -2.53 -3.22 0.77
N ALA A 82 -3.79 -3.42 1.17
CA ALA A 82 -4.10 -4.00 2.48
C ALA A 82 -3.54 -5.42 2.61
N ALA A 83 -3.66 -6.22 1.56
CA ALA A 83 -3.12 -7.58 1.54
C ALA A 83 -1.61 -7.60 1.76
N GLN A 84 -0.88 -6.70 1.12
CA GLN A 84 0.56 -6.59 1.30
C GLN A 84 0.93 -6.16 2.73
N ALA A 85 0.23 -5.19 3.28
CA ALA A 85 0.49 -4.74 4.65
C ALA A 85 0.29 -5.89 5.64
N MET A 86 -0.80 -6.63 5.50
CA MET A 86 -1.08 -7.76 6.39
C MET A 86 -0.08 -8.90 6.21
N GLU A 87 0.33 -9.18 4.98
CA GLU A 87 1.31 -10.23 4.69
C GLU A 87 2.64 -9.97 5.42
N HIS A 88 3.07 -8.72 5.47
CA HIS A 88 4.35 -8.32 6.04
C HIS A 88 4.26 -7.90 7.51
N GLY A 89 3.08 -7.99 8.12
CA GLY A 89 2.89 -7.52 9.49
C GLY A 89 3.14 -6.03 9.64
N ALA A 90 2.86 -5.25 8.59
CA ALA A 90 3.12 -3.82 8.56
C ALA A 90 1.92 -3.02 9.02
N GLU A 91 2.18 -1.83 9.55
CA GLU A 91 1.15 -0.84 9.80
C GLU A 91 0.97 0.02 8.55
N LEU A 92 -0.25 0.15 8.08
CA LEU A 92 -0.56 1.00 6.93
C LEU A 92 -0.83 2.43 7.39
N LEU A 93 -0.07 3.37 6.84
CA LEU A 93 -0.28 4.80 7.08
C LEU A 93 -0.97 5.40 5.86
N THR A 94 -2.17 5.92 6.04
CA THR A 94 -2.98 6.40 4.93
C THR A 94 -3.91 7.54 5.39
N SER A 95 -4.29 8.42 4.47
CA SER A 95 -5.34 9.41 4.70
C SER A 95 -6.72 8.89 4.30
N ASP A 96 -6.79 7.68 3.75
CA ASP A 96 -8.02 7.10 3.21
C ASP A 96 -8.69 6.18 4.22
N ARG A 97 -9.91 6.54 4.62
CA ARG A 97 -10.67 5.77 5.61
C ARG A 97 -11.24 4.47 5.06
N HIS A 98 -11.17 4.22 3.75
CA HIS A 98 -11.59 2.93 3.18
C HIS A 98 -10.94 1.76 3.90
N PHE A 99 -9.68 1.92 4.32
CA PHE A 99 -8.92 0.85 4.93
C PHE A 99 -9.44 0.43 6.30
N GLU A 100 -10.23 1.26 6.95
CA GLU A 100 -10.86 0.91 8.23
C GLU A 100 -11.86 -0.24 8.08
N GLN A 101 -12.33 -0.50 6.85
CA GLN A 101 -13.26 -1.59 6.57
C GLN A 101 -12.60 -2.96 6.57
N VAL A 102 -11.27 -3.02 6.48
CA VAL A 102 -10.53 -4.28 6.37
C VAL A 102 -10.26 -4.84 7.76
N ALA A 103 -10.90 -5.98 8.08
CA ALA A 103 -10.76 -6.62 9.38
C ALA A 103 -9.31 -7.11 9.57
N GLY A 104 -8.74 -6.83 10.73
CA GLY A 104 -7.41 -7.30 11.09
C GLY A 104 -6.26 -6.47 10.54
N LEU A 105 -6.53 -5.44 9.77
CA LEU A 105 -5.49 -4.55 9.25
C LEU A 105 -5.08 -3.53 10.32
N ALA A 106 -3.78 -3.46 10.61
CA ALA A 106 -3.22 -2.39 11.42
C ALA A 106 -3.10 -1.14 10.56
N CYS A 107 -3.86 -0.11 10.89
CA CYS A 107 -4.03 1.06 10.03
C CYS A 107 -4.09 2.33 10.88
N THR A 108 -3.35 3.35 10.46
CA THR A 108 -3.38 4.66 11.07
C THR A 108 -3.79 5.68 10.01
N ILE A 109 -4.86 6.41 10.30
CA ILE A 109 -5.37 7.47 9.42
C ILE A 109 -4.76 8.81 9.86
N TYR A 110 -4.20 9.54 8.93
CA TYR A 110 -3.61 10.84 9.22
C TYR A 110 -4.26 11.99 8.47
#